data_b0562dcbb80cb9e48be5c88acf7f335e
#
_entry.id   b0562dcbb80cb9e48be5c88acf7f335e
#
_cell.length_a   1.000
_cell.length_b   1.000
_cell.length_c   1.000
_cell.angle_alpha   90.00
_cell.angle_beta   90.00
_cell.angle_gamma   90.00
#
_symmetry.space_group_name_H-M   'P 1'
#
loop_
_entity.id
_entity.type
_entity.pdbx_description
1 polymer ?
#
loop_
_entity_poly.entity_id
_entity_poly.type
_entity_poly.pdbx_seq_one_letter_code
_entity_poly.pdbx_strand_id
1 'polypeptide(L)'
;IMKSFQDIYKMGSSADLGLSAAYKFTDWLSADAIVVNGEGYKKIQKNDGLMYGLGATLTPVEGLSMRVYYGLNEGSDDTQADIQNLATFIGYKGKVFSLGAEYNRIWNAKNKEGNDFDGFSIYTSAHLNKKLDAYLRYDRCLDGEGQTGIMAGLQFKVGKYVKIAPNYRYHHTSVIGPDNT
;
A
#
# COMPACT_ATOMS: atom_id res chain seq x y z
N ILE A 1 12.89 7.61 0.28
CA ILE A 1 11.75 6.83 0.80
C ILE A 1 10.83 6.55 -0.37
N MET A 2 10.53 5.28 -0.61
CA MET A 2 9.56 4.88 -1.62
C MET A 2 8.15 4.98 -1.02
N LYS A 3 7.20 5.54 -1.79
CA LYS A 3 5.79 5.53 -1.41
C LYS A 3 5.21 4.13 -1.53
N SER A 4 4.24 3.77 -0.69
CA SER A 4 3.46 2.53 -0.83
C SER A 4 2.62 2.54 -2.11
N PHE A 5 2.11 1.39 -2.52
CA PHE A 5 1.16 1.28 -3.63
C PHE A 5 -0.08 2.14 -3.35
N GLN A 6 -0.65 2.03 -2.17
CA GLN A 6 -1.83 2.81 -1.76
C GLN A 6 -1.61 4.32 -1.82
N ASP A 7 -0.42 4.81 -1.42
CA ASP A 7 -0.08 6.25 -1.52
C ASP A 7 0.09 6.73 -2.97
N ILE A 8 0.66 5.89 -3.83
CA ILE A 8 0.87 6.24 -5.25
C ILE A 8 -0.47 6.37 -5.96
N TYR A 9 -1.36 5.38 -5.77
CA TYR A 9 -2.63 5.26 -6.47
C TYR A 9 -3.82 5.83 -5.67
N LYS A 10 -3.54 6.54 -4.57
CA LYS A 10 -4.54 7.25 -3.74
C LYS A 10 -5.67 6.34 -3.19
N MET A 11 -5.32 5.12 -2.86
CA MET A 11 -6.23 4.16 -2.23
C MET A 11 -6.33 4.33 -0.70
N GLY A 12 -5.46 5.13 -0.09
CA GLY A 12 -5.43 5.37 1.34
C GLY A 12 -4.47 6.49 1.71
N SER A 13 -4.46 6.88 2.97
CA SER A 13 -3.52 7.84 3.55
C SER A 13 -2.52 7.13 4.45
N SER A 14 -1.22 7.48 4.32
CA SER A 14 -0.15 6.90 5.12
C SER A 14 -0.05 7.45 6.54
N ALA A 15 -0.79 8.52 6.86
CA ALA A 15 -0.81 9.14 8.17
C ALA A 15 -2.14 9.84 8.42
N ASP A 16 -2.66 9.71 9.63
CA ASP A 16 -3.87 10.37 10.09
C ASP A 16 -3.88 10.48 11.60
N LEU A 17 -4.74 11.33 12.16
CA LEU A 17 -4.89 11.48 13.60
C LEU A 17 -5.89 10.46 14.13
N GLY A 18 -5.51 9.71 15.16
CA GLY A 18 -6.40 8.74 15.77
C GLY A 18 -5.72 7.83 16.79
N LEU A 19 -6.36 6.72 17.07
CA LEU A 19 -5.92 5.70 18.00
C LEU A 19 -5.67 4.39 17.28
N SER A 20 -4.68 3.66 17.76
CA SER A 20 -4.42 2.29 17.29
C SER A 20 -4.15 1.37 18.45
N ALA A 21 -4.54 0.11 18.29
CA ALA A 21 -4.22 -0.97 19.21
C ALA A 21 -3.68 -2.15 18.42
N ALA A 22 -2.67 -2.82 18.95
CA ALA A 22 -2.13 -4.03 18.36
C ALA A 22 -1.93 -5.10 19.44
N TYR A 23 -2.18 -6.34 19.08
CA TYR A 23 -2.02 -7.46 19.99
C TYR A 23 -1.37 -8.66 19.29
N LYS A 24 -0.40 -9.26 19.97
CA LYS A 24 0.30 -10.46 19.53
C LYS A 24 -0.31 -11.67 20.24
N PHE A 25 -1.07 -12.47 19.51
CA PHE A 25 -1.72 -13.67 20.03
C PHE A 25 -0.73 -14.82 20.22
N THR A 26 0.15 -14.99 19.25
CA THR A 26 1.20 -16.01 19.25
C THR A 26 2.47 -15.44 18.63
N ASP A 27 3.56 -16.21 18.57
CA ASP A 27 4.79 -15.76 17.91
C ASP A 27 4.64 -15.58 16.39
N TRP A 28 3.63 -16.20 15.80
CA TRP A 28 3.37 -16.17 14.36
C TRP A 28 2.08 -15.44 13.97
N LEU A 29 1.23 -14.99 14.93
CA LEU A 29 -0.04 -14.31 14.67
C LEU A 29 -0.18 -13.05 15.52
N SER A 30 -0.42 -11.92 14.86
CA SER A 30 -0.81 -10.65 15.47
C SER A 30 -1.96 -10.01 14.73
N ALA A 31 -2.72 -9.15 15.41
CA ALA A 31 -3.74 -8.31 14.82
C ALA A 31 -3.62 -6.88 15.35
N ASP A 32 -4.13 -5.95 14.56
CA ASP A 32 -4.21 -4.53 14.91
C ASP A 32 -5.54 -3.94 14.48
N ALA A 33 -5.96 -2.92 15.20
CA ALA A 33 -7.14 -2.11 14.89
C ALA A 33 -6.76 -0.64 14.97
N ILE A 34 -7.35 0.16 14.11
CA ILE A 34 -7.20 1.62 14.09
C ILE A 34 -8.55 2.30 14.01
N VAL A 35 -8.65 3.47 14.63
CA VAL A 35 -9.73 4.43 14.45
C VAL A 35 -9.09 5.81 14.26
N VAL A 36 -9.30 6.41 13.12
CA VAL A 36 -8.70 7.69 12.74
C VAL A 36 -9.72 8.61 12.11
N ASN A 37 -9.40 9.88 11.92
CA ASN A 37 -10.34 10.86 11.40
C ASN A 37 -10.73 10.69 9.93
N GLY A 38 -10.00 9.88 9.16
CA GLY A 38 -10.34 9.53 7.76
C GLY A 38 -9.97 10.56 6.68
N GLU A 39 -9.63 11.79 7.04
CA GLU A 39 -9.34 12.87 6.08
C GLU A 39 -7.84 13.01 5.72
N GLY A 40 -6.98 12.31 6.43
CA GLY A 40 -5.53 12.36 6.29
C GLY A 40 -4.89 13.55 7.02
N TYR A 41 -3.60 13.46 7.29
CA TYR A 41 -2.84 14.37 8.15
C TYR A 41 -2.79 15.84 7.70
N LYS A 42 -3.23 16.16 6.48
CA LYS A 42 -3.21 17.53 5.94
C LYS A 42 -4.51 18.29 6.17
N LYS A 43 -5.52 17.64 6.69
CA LYS A 43 -6.84 18.23 6.89
C LYS A 43 -7.26 18.04 8.35
N ILE A 44 -7.86 19.10 8.92
CA ILE A 44 -8.58 19.00 10.16
C ILE A 44 -9.92 18.33 9.83
N GLN A 45 -10.38 17.43 10.70
CA GLN A 45 -11.70 16.82 10.57
C GLN A 45 -12.77 17.86 10.33
N LYS A 46 -13.50 17.73 9.22
CA LYS A 46 -14.55 18.67 8.80
C LYS A 46 -15.94 18.06 8.89
N ASN A 47 -16.01 16.74 9.07
CA ASN A 47 -17.22 15.95 9.16
C ASN A 47 -17.17 15.04 10.40
N ASP A 48 -18.26 14.38 10.71
CA ASP A 48 -18.37 13.44 11.83
C ASP A 48 -17.93 12.02 11.47
N GLY A 49 -17.58 11.75 10.19
CA GLY A 49 -17.15 10.44 9.72
C GLY A 49 -15.78 10.03 10.25
N LEU A 50 -15.64 8.78 10.62
CA LEU A 50 -14.41 8.17 11.09
C LEU A 50 -13.97 7.08 10.12
N MET A 51 -12.67 6.78 10.15
CA MET A 51 -12.11 5.63 9.45
C MET A 51 -11.75 4.55 10.46
N TYR A 52 -12.22 3.34 10.23
CA TYR A 52 -11.93 2.14 10.99
C TYR A 52 -11.05 1.21 10.17
N GLY A 53 -10.11 0.54 10.80
CA GLY A 53 -9.29 -0.45 10.12
C GLY A 53 -8.97 -1.63 11.01
N LEU A 54 -8.95 -2.82 10.42
CA LEU A 54 -8.56 -4.06 11.05
C LEU A 54 -7.48 -4.74 10.23
N GLY A 55 -6.43 -5.20 10.87
CA GLY A 55 -5.33 -5.91 10.25
C GLY A 55 -4.98 -7.20 10.97
N ALA A 56 -4.57 -8.22 10.21
CA ALA A 56 -3.98 -9.43 10.75
C ALA A 56 -2.67 -9.72 10.02
N THR A 57 -1.65 -10.10 10.79
CA THR A 57 -0.32 -10.43 10.26
C THR A 57 0.06 -11.84 10.73
N LEU A 58 0.51 -12.66 9.77
CA LEU A 58 1.02 -14.00 10.01
C LEU A 58 2.49 -14.07 9.62
N THR A 59 3.31 -14.66 10.50
CA THR A 59 4.73 -14.95 10.27
C THR A 59 5.01 -16.41 10.59
N PRO A 60 4.48 -17.37 9.77
CA PRO A 60 4.45 -18.79 10.13
C PRO A 60 5.83 -19.43 10.15
N VAL A 61 6.79 -18.89 9.40
CA VAL A 61 8.18 -19.32 9.38
C VAL A 61 9.10 -18.12 9.23
N GLU A 62 10.37 -18.29 9.58
CA GLU A 62 11.37 -17.23 9.48
C GLU A 62 11.45 -16.69 8.04
N GLY A 63 11.39 -15.38 7.91
CA GLY A 63 11.44 -14.65 6.63
C GLY A 63 10.13 -14.54 5.89
N LEU A 64 9.12 -15.37 6.14
CA LEU A 64 7.81 -15.27 5.51
C LEU A 64 6.86 -14.39 6.33
N SER A 65 6.24 -13.41 5.69
CA SER A 65 5.21 -12.55 6.29
C SER A 65 4.03 -12.43 5.36
N MET A 66 2.83 -12.52 5.92
CA MET A 66 1.56 -12.35 5.23
C MET A 66 0.71 -11.37 6.04
N ARG A 67 -0.03 -10.49 5.36
CA ARG A 67 -0.93 -9.55 6.00
C ARG A 67 -2.21 -9.41 5.21
N VAL A 68 -3.32 -9.30 5.92
CA VAL A 68 -4.59 -8.82 5.40
C VAL A 68 -5.01 -7.60 6.22
N TYR A 69 -5.56 -6.61 5.54
CA TYR A 69 -6.08 -5.39 6.15
C TYR A 69 -7.40 -5.03 5.47
N TYR A 70 -8.38 -4.65 6.27
CA TYR A 70 -9.65 -4.09 5.80
C TYR A 70 -9.90 -2.76 6.49
N GLY A 71 -10.27 -1.75 5.72
CA GLY A 71 -10.60 -0.41 6.19
C GLY A 71 -11.97 0.04 5.70
N LEU A 72 -12.69 0.74 6.55
CA LEU A 72 -13.96 1.41 6.27
C LEU A 72 -13.79 2.89 6.63
N ASN A 73 -14.00 3.79 5.67
CA ASN A 73 -14.01 5.24 5.89
C ASN A 73 -15.41 5.77 5.61
N GLU A 74 -16.07 6.24 6.64
CA GLU A 74 -17.45 6.72 6.57
C GLU A 74 -17.57 7.94 5.65
N GLY A 75 -18.65 8.01 4.90
CA GLY A 75 -19.04 9.19 4.14
C GLY A 75 -19.34 10.37 5.06
N SER A 76 -19.22 11.58 4.55
CA SER A 76 -19.45 12.81 5.32
C SER A 76 -20.94 13.07 5.60
N ASP A 77 -21.82 12.47 4.82
CA ASP A 77 -23.27 12.61 4.89
C ASP A 77 -23.97 11.46 4.16
N ASP A 78 -25.29 11.38 4.28
CA ASP A 78 -26.11 10.32 3.70
C ASP A 78 -26.08 10.24 2.16
N THR A 79 -25.48 11.21 1.48
CA THR A 79 -25.33 11.24 0.01
C THR A 79 -24.00 10.66 -0.47
N GLN A 80 -23.09 10.42 0.44
CA GLN A 80 -21.74 9.92 0.17
C GLN A 80 -21.61 8.47 0.58
N ALA A 81 -21.16 7.63 -0.35
CA ALA A 81 -20.91 6.23 -0.05
C ALA A 81 -19.65 6.05 0.81
N ASP A 82 -19.69 5.10 1.73
CA ASP A 82 -18.54 4.72 2.53
C ASP A 82 -17.45 4.13 1.64
N ILE A 83 -16.21 4.59 1.84
CA ILE A 83 -15.07 3.99 1.15
C ILE A 83 -14.64 2.74 1.90
N GLN A 84 -14.54 1.62 1.19
CA GLN A 84 -13.98 0.39 1.72
C GLN A 84 -12.63 0.10 1.05
N ASN A 85 -11.71 -0.48 1.79
CA ASN A 85 -10.38 -0.82 1.32
C ASN A 85 -9.99 -2.22 1.82
N LEU A 86 -9.57 -3.07 0.91
CA LEU A 86 -8.94 -4.36 1.21
C LEU A 86 -7.49 -4.32 0.72
N ALA A 87 -6.55 -4.61 1.59
CA ALA A 87 -5.16 -4.79 1.25
C ALA A 87 -4.65 -6.15 1.72
N THR A 88 -3.98 -6.87 0.84
CA THR A 88 -3.32 -8.13 1.15
C THR A 88 -1.85 -8.06 0.77
N PHE A 89 -1.02 -8.70 1.53
CA PHE A 89 0.41 -8.74 1.34
C PHE A 89 0.96 -10.12 1.63
N ILE A 90 1.92 -10.56 0.82
CA ILE A 90 2.80 -11.69 1.10
C ILE A 90 4.23 -11.28 0.77
N GLY A 91 5.17 -11.61 1.65
CA GLY A 91 6.58 -11.29 1.42
C GLY A 91 7.50 -12.29 2.07
N TYR A 92 8.62 -12.50 1.40
CA TYR A 92 9.72 -13.30 1.92
C TYR A 92 11.00 -12.46 1.99
N LYS A 93 11.66 -12.50 3.14
CA LYS A 93 12.94 -11.85 3.38
C LYS A 93 14.01 -12.89 3.68
N GLY A 94 14.80 -13.21 2.67
CA GLY A 94 15.98 -14.06 2.80
C GLY A 94 17.26 -13.27 3.11
N LYS A 95 18.37 -13.98 3.23
CA LYS A 95 19.70 -13.39 3.47
C LYS A 95 20.23 -12.62 2.26
N VAL A 96 19.94 -13.09 1.06
CA VAL A 96 20.47 -12.56 -0.20
C VAL A 96 19.41 -11.74 -0.95
N PHE A 97 18.17 -12.16 -0.93
CA PHE A 97 17.08 -11.48 -1.63
C PHE A 97 15.83 -11.34 -0.75
N SER A 98 14.98 -10.39 -1.11
CA SER A 98 13.63 -10.25 -0.59
C SER A 98 12.67 -10.15 -1.77
N LEU A 99 11.49 -10.75 -1.61
CA LEU A 99 10.41 -10.72 -2.58
C LEU A 99 9.12 -10.35 -1.86
N GLY A 100 8.29 -9.51 -2.46
CA GLY A 100 6.98 -9.16 -1.93
C GLY A 100 5.98 -8.96 -3.05
N ALA A 101 4.73 -9.28 -2.73
CA ALA A 101 3.58 -9.00 -3.57
C ALA A 101 2.45 -8.45 -2.70
N GLU A 102 1.72 -7.48 -3.22
CA GLU A 102 0.54 -6.93 -2.58
C GLU A 102 -0.59 -6.79 -3.59
N TYR A 103 -1.82 -7.03 -3.14
CA TYR A 103 -3.04 -6.75 -3.87
C TYR A 103 -3.90 -5.81 -3.03
N ASN A 104 -4.45 -4.81 -3.68
CA ASN A 104 -5.27 -3.78 -3.07
C ASN A 104 -6.55 -3.61 -3.86
N ARG A 105 -7.68 -3.50 -3.18
CA ARG A 105 -8.98 -3.16 -3.77
C ARG A 105 -9.63 -2.06 -2.96
N ILE A 106 -10.23 -1.11 -3.64
CA ILE A 106 -11.01 -0.04 -3.06
C ILE A 106 -12.41 -0.04 -3.67
N TRP A 107 -13.40 0.13 -2.84
CA TRP A 107 -14.79 0.33 -3.25
C TRP A 107 -15.21 1.74 -2.91
N ASN A 108 -16.06 2.31 -3.76
CA ASN A 108 -16.62 3.67 -3.62
C ASN A 108 -15.53 4.74 -3.46
N ALA A 109 -14.43 4.62 -4.20
CA ALA A 109 -13.34 5.60 -4.13
C ALA A 109 -13.85 7.03 -4.32
N LYS A 110 -13.32 7.97 -3.54
CA LYS A 110 -13.77 9.37 -3.47
C LYS A 110 -15.24 9.53 -3.02
N ASN A 111 -15.74 8.59 -2.20
CA ASN A 111 -17.11 8.55 -1.69
C ASN A 111 -18.19 8.49 -2.79
N LYS A 112 -17.84 7.95 -3.96
CA LYS A 112 -18.73 7.80 -5.08
C LYS A 112 -19.12 6.34 -5.25
N GLU A 113 -20.41 6.02 -5.15
CA GLU A 113 -20.93 4.67 -5.31
C GLU A 113 -20.54 4.07 -6.66
N GLY A 114 -20.08 2.81 -6.63
CA GLY A 114 -19.64 2.07 -7.81
C GLY A 114 -18.31 2.54 -8.42
N ASN A 115 -17.62 3.49 -7.82
CA ASN A 115 -16.26 3.88 -8.25
C ASN A 115 -15.22 2.94 -7.63
N ASP A 116 -15.18 1.73 -8.13
CA ASP A 116 -14.37 0.64 -7.63
C ASP A 116 -13.17 0.42 -8.53
N PHE A 117 -12.03 0.15 -7.94
CA PHE A 117 -10.86 -0.30 -8.68
C PHE A 117 -9.92 -1.12 -7.79
N ASP A 118 -9.01 -1.83 -8.43
CA ASP A 118 -8.03 -2.65 -7.76
C ASP A 118 -6.66 -2.55 -8.44
N GLY A 119 -5.68 -3.17 -7.81
CA GLY A 119 -4.36 -3.23 -8.37
C GLY A 119 -3.41 -4.05 -7.52
N PHE A 120 -2.25 -4.30 -8.07
CA PHE A 120 -1.23 -5.07 -7.40
C PHE A 120 0.17 -4.50 -7.62
N SER A 121 1.06 -4.84 -6.71
CA SER A 121 2.47 -4.54 -6.80
C SER A 121 3.29 -5.80 -6.52
N ILE A 122 4.35 -5.99 -7.30
CA ILE A 122 5.36 -7.03 -7.06
C ILE A 122 6.70 -6.33 -6.97
N TYR A 123 7.47 -6.63 -5.93
CA TYR A 123 8.77 -6.02 -5.74
C TYR A 123 9.79 -6.99 -5.18
N THR A 124 11.02 -6.77 -5.56
CA THR A 124 12.15 -7.56 -5.11
C THR A 124 13.36 -6.68 -4.81
N SER A 125 14.19 -7.14 -3.93
CA SER A 125 15.51 -6.58 -3.72
C SER A 125 16.54 -7.69 -3.53
N ALA A 126 17.78 -7.45 -3.97
CA ALA A 126 18.89 -8.37 -3.82
C ALA A 126 20.11 -7.65 -3.23
N HIS A 127 20.76 -8.32 -2.28
CA HIS A 127 22.05 -7.90 -1.73
C HIS A 127 23.15 -8.39 -2.66
N LEU A 128 23.69 -7.53 -3.52
CA LEU A 128 24.76 -7.88 -4.46
C LEU A 128 26.11 -8.00 -3.75
N ASN A 129 26.35 -7.16 -2.77
CA ASN A 129 27.49 -7.22 -1.86
C ASN A 129 27.23 -6.42 -0.57
N LYS A 130 28.21 -6.31 0.32
CA LYS A 130 28.09 -5.63 1.61
C LYS A 130 27.70 -4.13 1.51
N LYS A 131 27.92 -3.49 0.36
CA LYS A 131 27.66 -2.06 0.14
C LYS A 131 26.65 -1.75 -0.94
N LEU A 132 26.16 -2.76 -1.68
CA LEU A 132 25.31 -2.57 -2.86
C LEU A 132 24.11 -3.49 -2.81
N ASP A 133 22.93 -2.89 -2.87
CA ASP A 133 21.66 -3.57 -3.05
C ASP A 133 21.04 -3.14 -4.39
N ALA A 134 20.39 -4.06 -5.11
CA ALA A 134 19.55 -3.76 -6.26
C ALA A 134 18.09 -3.98 -5.91
N TYR A 135 17.18 -3.23 -6.54
CA TYR A 135 15.74 -3.41 -6.34
C TYR A 135 14.96 -3.15 -7.61
N LEU A 136 13.82 -3.84 -7.71
CA LEU A 136 12.86 -3.73 -8.80
C LEU A 136 11.45 -3.75 -8.22
N ARG A 137 10.56 -2.93 -8.78
CA ARG A 137 9.13 -2.92 -8.47
C ARG A 137 8.33 -2.77 -9.75
N TYR A 138 7.25 -3.53 -9.85
CA TYR A 138 6.23 -3.44 -10.87
C TYR A 138 4.87 -3.20 -10.21
N ASP A 139 4.15 -2.19 -10.67
CA ASP A 139 2.81 -1.83 -10.21
C ASP A 139 1.83 -1.90 -11.37
N ARG A 140 0.61 -2.39 -11.11
CA ARG A 140 -0.51 -2.30 -12.02
C ARG A 140 -1.75 -1.87 -11.24
N CYS A 141 -2.34 -0.75 -11.61
CA CYS A 141 -3.60 -0.26 -11.08
C CYS A 141 -4.65 -0.29 -12.18
N LEU A 142 -5.85 -0.78 -11.87
CA LEU A 142 -6.97 -0.97 -12.78
C LEU A 142 -8.11 -0.01 -12.41
N ASP A 143 -7.84 1.29 -12.51
CA ASP A 143 -8.71 2.39 -12.13
C ASP A 143 -9.56 2.95 -13.30
N GLY A 144 -9.91 2.09 -14.26
CA GLY A 144 -10.62 2.46 -15.49
C GLY A 144 -9.69 2.91 -16.63
N GLU A 145 -8.56 3.54 -16.31
CA GLU A 145 -7.55 3.95 -17.31
C GLU A 145 -6.39 2.95 -17.41
N GLY A 146 -6.18 2.13 -16.39
CA GLY A 146 -5.13 1.14 -16.36
C GLY A 146 -3.73 1.75 -16.27
N GLN A 147 -3.26 2.02 -15.04
CA GLN A 147 -1.94 2.59 -14.81
C GLN A 147 -0.90 1.50 -14.56
N THR A 148 0.27 1.65 -15.17
CA THR A 148 1.43 0.76 -14.98
C THR A 148 2.61 1.57 -14.47
N GLY A 149 3.25 1.08 -13.41
CA GLY A 149 4.45 1.66 -12.84
C GLY A 149 5.61 0.65 -12.83
N ILE A 150 6.79 1.07 -13.23
CA ILE A 150 8.02 0.29 -13.08
C ILE A 150 9.05 1.15 -12.39
N MET A 151 9.72 0.60 -11.39
CA MET A 151 10.83 1.25 -10.73
C MET A 151 11.98 0.25 -10.56
N ALA A 152 13.17 0.64 -11.01
CA ALA A 152 14.40 -0.10 -10.82
C ALA A 152 15.49 0.80 -10.28
N GLY A 153 16.35 0.27 -9.42
CA GLY A 153 17.41 1.08 -8.85
C GLY A 153 18.46 0.28 -8.10
N LEU A 154 19.49 1.00 -7.72
CA LEU A 154 20.59 0.52 -6.90
C LEU A 154 20.65 1.35 -5.61
N GLN A 155 21.05 0.74 -4.51
CA GLN A 155 21.28 1.42 -3.24
C GLN A 155 22.70 1.17 -2.78
N PHE A 156 23.46 2.24 -2.69
CA PHE A 156 24.85 2.23 -2.21
C PHE A 156 24.90 2.65 -0.74
N LYS A 157 25.56 1.85 0.09
CA LYS A 157 25.87 2.19 1.50
C LYS A 157 27.21 2.94 1.54
N VAL A 158 27.13 4.26 1.75
CA VAL A 158 28.31 5.14 1.82
C VAL A 158 28.59 5.45 3.28
N GLY A 159 29.54 4.71 3.87
CA GLY A 159 29.83 4.83 5.30
C GLY A 159 28.75 4.23 6.21
N LYS A 160 28.70 4.69 7.45
CA LYS A 160 27.82 4.13 8.51
C LYS A 160 26.38 4.64 8.43
N TYR A 161 26.17 5.88 7.98
CA TYR A 161 24.89 6.58 8.11
C TYR A 161 24.27 7.04 6.78
N VAL A 162 25.02 6.96 5.66
CA VAL A 162 24.57 7.49 4.37
C VAL A 162 24.26 6.34 3.42
N LYS A 163 23.09 6.42 2.77
CA LYS A 163 22.71 5.57 1.67
C LYS A 163 22.31 6.44 0.49
N ILE A 164 22.82 6.12 -0.69
CA ILE A 164 22.49 6.79 -1.96
C ILE A 164 21.75 5.77 -2.82
N ALA A 165 20.57 6.13 -3.32
CA ALA A 165 19.71 5.22 -4.06
C ALA A 165 19.23 5.85 -5.39
N PRO A 166 20.11 5.92 -6.42
CA PRO A 166 19.67 6.28 -7.76
C PRO A 166 18.63 5.28 -8.25
N ASN A 167 17.57 5.79 -8.88
CA ASN A 167 16.52 4.95 -9.42
C ASN A 167 15.94 5.55 -10.69
N TYR A 168 15.49 4.65 -11.57
CA TYR A 168 14.69 4.95 -12.73
C TYR A 168 13.23 4.60 -12.45
N ARG A 169 12.31 5.47 -12.86
CA ARG A 169 10.88 5.27 -12.73
C ARG A 169 10.22 5.50 -14.07
N TYR A 170 9.41 4.54 -14.47
CA TYR A 170 8.52 4.63 -15.62
C TYR A 170 7.08 4.55 -15.13
N HIS A 171 6.23 5.43 -15.63
CA HIS A 171 4.80 5.42 -15.35
C HIS A 171 4.06 5.60 -16.67
N HIS A 172 3.10 4.73 -16.93
CA HIS A 172 2.26 4.75 -18.13
C HIS A 172 0.79 4.63 -17.71
N THR A 173 -0.04 5.48 -18.27
CA THR A 173 -1.50 5.43 -18.15
C THR A 173 -2.06 5.04 -19.52
N SER A 174 -2.76 3.91 -19.58
CA SER A 174 -3.48 3.49 -20.77
C SER A 174 -4.85 4.15 -20.73
N VAL A 175 -5.10 5.16 -21.56
CA VAL A 175 -6.46 5.67 -21.77
C VAL A 175 -7.20 4.60 -22.57
N ILE A 176 -8.13 3.89 -21.92
CA ILE A 176 -9.09 3.04 -22.63
C ILE A 176 -10.07 4.04 -23.27
N GLY A 177 -9.83 4.39 -24.53
CA GLY A 177 -10.80 5.17 -25.29
C GLY A 177 -12.13 4.43 -25.34
N PRO A 178 -13.28 5.12 -25.41
CA PRO A 178 -14.55 4.43 -25.64
C PRO A 178 -14.42 3.62 -26.92
N ASP A 179 -14.63 2.30 -26.82
CA ASP A 179 -14.72 1.44 -27.97
C ASP A 179 -15.81 2.01 -28.89
N ASN A 180 -15.41 2.44 -30.08
CA ASN A 180 -16.33 2.69 -31.16
C ASN A 180 -16.93 1.35 -31.61
N THR A 181 -18.06 0.97 -31.01
CA THR A 181 -19.01 -0.01 -31.57
C THR A 181 -20.17 0.69 -32.21
#